data_dd49e6fe54122ba402baf29a638d6936
#
_entry.id   dd49e6fe54122ba402baf29a638d6936
#
_cell.length_a   1.000
_cell.length_b   1.000
_cell.length_c   1.000
_cell.angle_alpha   90.00
_cell.angle_beta   90.00
_cell.angle_gamma   90.00
#
_symmetry.space_group_name_H-M   'P 1'
#
loop_
_entity.id
_entity.type
_entity.pdbx_description
1 polymer ?
#
loop_
_entity_poly.entity_id
_entity_poly.type
_entity_poly.pdbx_seq_one_letter_code
_entity_poly.pdbx_strand_id
1 'polypeptide(L)'
;MTTTQASDDNPGRVNHDALPAVNPELVGRTVVVTGAGRGMGALFLEELARRGVNGVGGDLDQEEMASVAEQINARLAGTSGAGRVVGVGADVTDPAAGDVLVATALREFGRLDLWVNNAGVFPQAAFTDITPQQLALTYGVNVNGVVYGGQAAARHFRTVGGGAIVNMSSVAAVRARPTRATYNSSKAAVRHLTTCMAVELGPDNIRVNSIAPGYIDTEMTRWIREDQAAMDRALTTVPLRRIGAPMEVFAALYFLLSDSARYITGVSIPVDGGSQHV
;
A
#
# COMPACT_ATOMS: atom_id res chain seq x y z
N MET A 1 25.48 23.31 36.88
CA MET A 1 24.16 22.71 36.60
C MET A 1 24.19 22.21 35.18
N THR A 2 24.51 20.94 35.00
CA THR A 2 24.61 20.26 33.69
C THR A 2 23.24 19.70 33.36
N THR A 3 22.58 20.29 32.36
CA THR A 3 21.32 19.77 31.81
C THR A 3 21.63 18.52 31.02
N THR A 4 21.30 17.37 31.56
CA THR A 4 21.27 16.09 30.84
C THR A 4 20.15 16.16 29.80
N GLN A 5 20.50 16.22 28.53
CA GLN A 5 19.55 15.93 27.47
C GLN A 5 19.13 14.45 27.61
N ALA A 6 17.86 14.26 27.91
CA ALA A 6 17.25 12.94 27.83
C ALA A 6 17.31 12.46 26.38
N SER A 7 17.98 11.35 26.14
CA SER A 7 17.95 10.65 24.87
C SER A 7 16.51 10.20 24.62
N ASP A 8 15.93 10.70 23.54
CA ASP A 8 14.57 10.40 23.10
C ASP A 8 14.57 9.00 22.42
N ASP A 9 14.92 7.96 23.22
CA ASP A 9 14.91 6.55 22.82
C ASP A 9 13.47 6.03 22.82
N ASN A 10 12.64 6.57 21.91
CA ASN A 10 11.37 5.94 21.60
C ASN A 10 11.63 4.81 20.57
N PRO A 11 11.56 3.51 20.95
CA PRO A 11 11.83 2.39 20.05
C PRO A 11 10.83 2.27 18.86
N GLY A 12 9.83 3.13 18.80
CA GLY A 12 8.87 3.23 17.70
C GLY A 12 9.17 4.31 16.67
N ARG A 13 10.17 5.17 16.86
CA ARG A 13 10.61 6.11 15.84
C ARG A 13 11.44 5.36 14.81
N VAL A 14 10.83 5.07 13.65
CA VAL A 14 11.59 4.67 12.47
C VAL A 14 12.46 5.87 12.08
N ASN A 15 13.77 5.66 12.14
CA ASN A 15 14.70 6.66 11.62
C ASN A 15 14.52 6.71 10.10
N HIS A 16 13.93 7.78 9.58
CA HIS A 16 13.75 8.01 8.14
C HIS A 16 15.08 7.95 7.38
N ASP A 17 16.18 8.25 8.05
CA ASP A 17 17.54 8.21 7.51
C ASP A 17 18.08 6.76 7.37
N ALA A 18 17.44 5.78 8.00
CA ALA A 18 17.88 4.37 7.96
C ALA A 18 17.43 3.61 6.70
N LEU A 19 16.45 4.13 5.93
CA LEU A 19 16.13 3.58 4.61
C LEU A 19 17.12 4.12 3.57
N PRO A 20 17.54 3.29 2.59
CA PRO A 20 18.39 3.79 1.52
C PRO A 20 17.74 5.03 0.91
N ALA A 21 18.48 6.14 0.93
CA ALA A 21 17.95 7.44 0.55
C ALA A 21 17.37 7.42 -0.88
N VAL A 22 18.01 6.67 -1.79
CA VAL A 22 17.59 6.54 -3.19
C VAL A 22 18.05 5.18 -3.74
N ASN A 23 17.16 4.47 -4.43
CA ASN A 23 17.52 3.41 -5.36
C ASN A 23 17.63 4.02 -6.76
N PRO A 24 18.83 4.12 -7.34
CA PRO A 24 19.04 4.84 -8.60
C PRO A 24 18.14 4.36 -9.74
N GLU A 25 17.83 3.08 -9.77
CA GLU A 25 16.98 2.45 -10.80
C GLU A 25 15.50 2.86 -10.69
N LEU A 26 15.05 3.40 -9.56
CA LEU A 26 13.67 3.90 -9.39
C LEU A 26 13.53 5.38 -9.75
N VAL A 27 14.63 6.13 -9.80
CA VAL A 27 14.60 7.57 -10.13
C VAL A 27 14.04 7.78 -11.53
N GLY A 28 13.04 8.67 -11.64
CA GLY A 28 12.37 9.00 -12.90
C GLY A 28 11.35 7.94 -13.36
N ARG A 29 11.20 6.80 -12.66
CA ARG A 29 10.07 5.88 -12.89
C ARG A 29 8.77 6.51 -12.43
N THR A 30 7.64 5.97 -12.91
CA THR A 30 6.31 6.43 -12.55
C THR A 30 5.52 5.31 -11.89
N VAL A 31 4.87 5.62 -10.76
CA VAL A 31 4.00 4.71 -10.01
C VAL A 31 2.55 5.21 -10.02
N VAL A 32 1.61 4.28 -10.08
CA VAL A 32 0.21 4.50 -9.67
C VAL A 32 0.01 3.91 -8.28
N VAL A 33 -0.66 4.65 -7.38
CA VAL A 33 -1.09 4.19 -6.05
C VAL A 33 -2.58 4.43 -5.90
N THR A 34 -3.38 3.39 -5.67
CA THR A 34 -4.83 3.52 -5.39
C THR A 34 -5.09 3.69 -3.90
N GLY A 35 -6.19 4.37 -3.54
CA GLY A 35 -6.50 4.69 -2.13
C GLY A 35 -5.44 5.62 -1.53
N ALA A 36 -5.06 6.66 -2.27
CA ALA A 36 -3.92 7.51 -1.97
C ALA A 36 -4.29 8.87 -1.35
N GLY A 37 -5.58 9.14 -1.12
CA GLY A 37 -6.05 10.38 -0.49
C GLY A 37 -5.65 10.49 0.98
N ARG A 38 -5.30 9.40 1.65
CA ARG A 38 -4.92 9.40 3.08
C ARG A 38 -4.10 8.17 3.48
N GLY A 39 -3.66 8.16 4.75
CA GLY A 39 -3.05 6.99 5.40
C GLY A 39 -1.81 6.46 4.68
N MET A 40 -1.72 5.15 4.52
CA MET A 40 -0.54 4.51 3.90
C MET A 40 -0.37 4.91 2.44
N GLY A 41 -1.46 5.06 1.66
CA GLY A 41 -1.36 5.41 0.25
C GLY A 41 -0.75 6.79 0.03
N ALA A 42 -1.16 7.80 0.80
CA ALA A 42 -0.57 9.13 0.78
C ALA A 42 0.92 9.10 1.20
N LEU A 43 1.26 8.36 2.26
CA LEU A 43 2.64 8.16 2.69
C LEU A 43 3.49 7.49 1.59
N PHE A 44 2.96 6.47 0.93
CA PHE A 44 3.68 5.77 -0.14
C PHE A 44 4.01 6.72 -1.30
N LEU A 45 3.04 7.55 -1.71
CA LEU A 45 3.27 8.55 -2.75
C LEU A 45 4.34 9.57 -2.33
N GLU A 46 4.25 10.12 -1.13
CA GLU A 46 5.22 11.10 -0.64
C GLU A 46 6.63 10.53 -0.56
N GLU A 47 6.77 9.33 0.01
CA GLU A 47 8.07 8.71 0.20
C GLU A 47 8.70 8.20 -1.11
N LEU A 48 7.87 7.76 -2.07
CA LEU A 48 8.34 7.44 -3.42
C LEU A 48 8.77 8.72 -4.16
N ALA A 49 7.96 9.79 -4.09
CA ALA A 49 8.30 11.06 -4.72
C ALA A 49 9.56 11.69 -4.10
N ARG A 50 9.72 11.63 -2.78
CA ARG A 50 10.95 12.07 -2.09
C ARG A 50 12.21 11.39 -2.63
N ARG A 51 12.06 10.15 -3.14
CA ARG A 51 13.14 9.31 -3.71
C ARG A 51 13.20 9.34 -5.23
N GLY A 52 12.57 10.34 -5.85
CA GLY A 52 12.69 10.59 -7.30
C GLY A 52 11.70 9.82 -8.18
N VAL A 53 10.71 9.13 -7.60
CA VAL A 53 9.67 8.43 -8.38
C VAL A 53 8.49 9.39 -8.62
N ASN A 54 8.02 9.52 -9.86
CA ASN A 54 6.80 10.26 -10.15
C ASN A 54 5.57 9.45 -9.71
N GLY A 55 4.53 10.11 -9.18
CA GLY A 55 3.36 9.45 -8.62
C GLY A 55 2.03 9.91 -9.23
N VAL A 56 1.15 8.95 -9.53
CA VAL A 56 -0.27 9.20 -9.76
C VAL A 56 -1.04 8.57 -8.59
N GLY A 57 -1.68 9.40 -7.79
CA GLY A 57 -2.58 8.95 -6.73
C GLY A 57 -4.01 8.87 -7.22
N GLY A 58 -4.67 7.73 -7.02
CA GLY A 58 -6.09 7.57 -7.25
C GLY A 58 -6.85 7.42 -5.94
N ASP A 59 -7.94 8.17 -5.76
CA ASP A 59 -8.87 7.99 -4.64
C ASP A 59 -10.30 8.29 -5.08
N LEU A 60 -11.28 7.83 -4.31
CA LEU A 60 -12.69 8.08 -4.60
C LEU A 60 -13.01 9.58 -4.57
N ASP A 61 -12.44 10.32 -3.62
CA ASP A 61 -12.61 11.75 -3.49
C ASP A 61 -11.55 12.50 -4.31
N GLN A 62 -12.00 13.09 -5.43
CA GLN A 62 -11.15 13.85 -6.34
C GLN A 62 -10.53 15.09 -5.66
N GLU A 63 -11.30 15.80 -4.82
CA GLU A 63 -10.83 17.04 -4.18
C GLU A 63 -9.81 16.74 -3.09
N GLU A 64 -10.08 15.72 -2.27
CA GLU A 64 -9.13 15.24 -1.27
C GLU A 64 -7.83 14.78 -1.94
N MET A 65 -7.92 14.00 -3.03
CA MET A 65 -6.73 13.49 -3.71
C MET A 65 -5.90 14.60 -4.38
N ALA A 66 -6.55 15.59 -4.99
CA ALA A 66 -5.87 16.75 -5.56
C ALA A 66 -5.15 17.56 -4.47
N SER A 67 -5.81 17.83 -3.36
CA SER A 67 -5.23 18.52 -2.21
C SER A 67 -4.01 17.78 -1.63
N VAL A 68 -4.09 16.45 -1.50
CA VAL A 68 -2.97 15.62 -1.02
C VAL A 68 -1.78 15.72 -1.98
N ALA A 69 -2.01 15.63 -3.29
CA ALA A 69 -0.94 15.76 -4.28
C ALA A 69 -0.26 17.13 -4.21
N GLU A 70 -1.03 18.22 -4.09
CA GLU A 70 -0.49 19.57 -3.91
C GLU A 70 0.35 19.70 -2.64
N GLN A 71 -0.14 19.18 -1.52
CA GLN A 71 0.57 19.20 -0.24
C GLN A 71 1.90 18.41 -0.32
N ILE A 72 1.91 17.25 -0.95
CA ILE A 72 3.12 16.45 -1.16
C ILE A 72 4.12 17.26 -1.98
N ASN A 73 3.70 17.80 -3.13
CA ASN A 73 4.57 18.60 -3.99
C ASN A 73 5.13 19.83 -3.26
N ALA A 74 4.31 20.50 -2.45
CA ALA A 74 4.74 21.65 -1.65
C ALA A 74 5.78 21.25 -0.59
N ARG A 75 5.60 20.13 0.11
CA ARG A 75 6.59 19.62 1.08
C ARG A 75 7.91 19.20 0.44
N LEU A 76 7.87 18.76 -0.81
CA LEU A 76 9.05 18.32 -1.55
C LEU A 76 9.68 19.45 -2.38
N ALA A 77 9.06 20.64 -2.41
CA ALA A 77 9.63 21.82 -3.08
C ALA A 77 11.03 22.12 -2.52
N GLY A 78 12.03 22.15 -3.40
CA GLY A 78 13.44 22.33 -3.01
C GLY A 78 14.20 21.05 -2.66
N THR A 79 13.54 19.88 -2.60
CA THR A 79 14.22 18.60 -2.48
C THR A 79 14.80 18.21 -3.84
N SER A 80 16.14 18.22 -3.94
CA SER A 80 16.82 17.89 -5.20
C SER A 80 16.50 16.47 -5.64
N GLY A 81 16.08 16.31 -6.91
CA GLY A 81 15.77 15.01 -7.49
C GLY A 81 14.43 14.40 -7.07
N ALA A 82 13.60 15.11 -6.32
CA ALA A 82 12.26 14.63 -5.99
C ALA A 82 11.39 14.48 -7.25
N GLY A 83 10.56 13.43 -7.27
CA GLY A 83 9.50 13.26 -8.27
C GLY A 83 8.32 14.18 -8.00
N ARG A 84 7.40 14.26 -8.98
CA ARG A 84 6.13 15.01 -8.88
C ARG A 84 4.95 14.06 -8.67
N VAL A 85 3.94 14.52 -7.93
CA VAL A 85 2.69 13.77 -7.67
C VAL A 85 1.51 14.46 -8.33
N VAL A 86 0.60 13.69 -8.92
CA VAL A 86 -0.70 14.15 -9.45
C VAL A 86 -1.82 13.34 -8.80
N GLY A 87 -2.93 14.00 -8.47
CA GLY A 87 -4.13 13.38 -7.90
C GLY A 87 -5.25 13.20 -8.94
N VAL A 88 -5.93 12.07 -8.88
CA VAL A 88 -7.04 11.69 -9.79
C VAL A 88 -8.19 11.10 -8.99
N GLY A 89 -9.42 11.52 -9.25
CA GLY A 89 -10.62 10.85 -8.76
C GLY A 89 -10.79 9.50 -9.46
N ALA A 90 -10.80 8.41 -8.70
CA ALA A 90 -10.88 7.06 -9.22
C ALA A 90 -11.60 6.12 -8.25
N ASP A 91 -12.81 5.71 -8.60
CA ASP A 91 -13.49 4.62 -7.91
C ASP A 91 -12.93 3.28 -8.39
N VAL A 92 -12.16 2.60 -7.56
CA VAL A 92 -11.54 1.30 -7.92
C VAL A 92 -12.57 0.20 -8.19
N THR A 93 -13.83 0.39 -7.83
CA THR A 93 -14.93 -0.54 -8.17
C THR A 93 -15.43 -0.40 -9.60
N ASP A 94 -15.07 0.71 -10.28
CA ASP A 94 -15.31 0.91 -11.71
C ASP A 94 -14.18 0.22 -12.51
N PRO A 95 -14.52 -0.72 -13.41
CA PRO A 95 -13.52 -1.35 -14.30
C PRO A 95 -12.69 -0.37 -15.14
N ALA A 96 -13.21 0.83 -15.43
CA ALA A 96 -12.51 1.85 -16.22
C ALA A 96 -11.51 2.69 -15.42
N ALA A 97 -11.61 2.70 -14.08
CA ALA A 97 -10.76 3.54 -13.23
C ALA A 97 -9.27 3.29 -13.44
N GLY A 98 -8.88 2.02 -13.62
CA GLY A 98 -7.49 1.66 -13.88
C GLY A 98 -6.94 2.28 -15.17
N ASP A 99 -7.73 2.29 -16.25
CA ASP A 99 -7.31 2.87 -17.52
C ASP A 99 -7.18 4.40 -17.45
N VAL A 100 -8.03 5.07 -16.67
CA VAL A 100 -7.91 6.51 -16.38
C VAL A 100 -6.58 6.83 -15.68
N LEU A 101 -6.21 6.01 -14.69
CA LEU A 101 -4.94 6.19 -13.96
C LEU A 101 -3.72 5.94 -14.86
N VAL A 102 -3.76 4.91 -15.72
CA VAL A 102 -2.71 4.66 -16.73
C VAL A 102 -2.60 5.83 -17.70
N ALA A 103 -3.71 6.28 -18.26
CA ALA A 103 -3.72 7.41 -19.20
C ALA A 103 -3.17 8.69 -18.55
N THR A 104 -3.47 8.92 -17.27
CA THR A 104 -2.91 10.06 -16.52
C THR A 104 -1.40 9.93 -16.35
N ALA A 105 -0.88 8.75 -15.98
CA ALA A 105 0.56 8.53 -15.87
C ALA A 105 1.29 8.80 -17.18
N LEU A 106 0.73 8.32 -18.29
CA LEU A 106 1.31 8.54 -19.62
C LEU A 106 1.25 10.00 -20.05
N ARG A 107 0.14 10.70 -19.80
CA ARG A 107 -0.03 12.11 -20.13
C ARG A 107 0.92 13.00 -19.33
N GLU A 108 1.07 12.76 -18.02
CA GLU A 108 1.80 13.62 -17.10
C GLU A 108 3.30 13.35 -17.06
N PHE A 109 3.70 12.08 -17.28
CA PHE A 109 5.07 11.62 -17.07
C PHE A 109 5.66 10.85 -18.26
N GLY A 110 4.84 10.54 -19.28
CA GLY A 110 5.28 9.83 -20.48
C GLY A 110 5.55 8.33 -20.27
N ARG A 111 5.35 7.80 -19.05
CA ARG A 111 5.64 6.41 -18.68
C ARG A 111 4.83 5.94 -17.49
N LEU A 112 4.69 4.61 -17.36
CA LEU A 112 4.22 3.94 -16.17
C LEU A 112 5.02 2.64 -15.98
N ASP A 113 5.61 2.43 -14.81
CA ASP A 113 6.50 1.32 -14.50
C ASP A 113 6.03 0.47 -13.33
N LEU A 114 5.29 1.08 -12.40
CA LEU A 114 4.98 0.54 -11.09
C LEU A 114 3.51 0.74 -10.77
N TRP A 115 2.90 -0.25 -10.10
CA TRP A 115 1.51 -0.19 -9.68
C TRP A 115 1.32 -0.69 -8.25
N VAL A 116 0.58 0.05 -7.43
CA VAL A 116 0.26 -0.32 -6.05
C VAL A 116 -1.25 -0.34 -5.86
N ASN A 117 -1.82 -1.52 -5.71
CA ASN A 117 -3.21 -1.70 -5.29
C ASN A 117 -3.29 -1.57 -3.77
N ASN A 118 -3.49 -0.33 -3.28
CA ASN A 118 -3.55 -0.04 -1.85
C ASN A 118 -4.98 0.24 -1.36
N ALA A 119 -5.89 0.67 -2.21
CA ALA A 119 -7.29 0.94 -1.83
C ALA A 119 -7.90 -0.23 -1.06
N GLY A 120 -8.61 0.07 0.04
CA GLY A 120 -9.22 -0.96 0.86
C GLY A 120 -10.16 -0.41 1.91
N VAL A 121 -11.19 -1.21 2.23
CA VAL A 121 -12.17 -0.93 3.27
C VAL A 121 -12.19 -2.06 4.31
N PHE A 122 -12.60 -1.73 5.54
CA PHE A 122 -12.60 -2.64 6.68
C PHE A 122 -13.91 -2.56 7.47
N PRO A 123 -15.05 -2.95 6.91
CA PRO A 123 -16.30 -3.05 7.67
C PRO A 123 -16.23 -4.22 8.64
N GLN A 124 -16.85 -4.07 9.81
CA GLN A 124 -16.95 -5.10 10.84
C GLN A 124 -18.43 -5.42 11.11
N ALA A 125 -18.75 -6.72 11.20
CA ALA A 125 -20.06 -7.21 11.61
C ALA A 125 -19.91 -8.63 12.17
N ALA A 126 -20.83 -9.05 13.08
CA ALA A 126 -20.95 -10.45 13.42
C ALA A 126 -21.32 -11.26 12.16
N PHE A 127 -20.90 -12.52 12.06
CA PHE A 127 -21.07 -13.29 10.83
C PHE A 127 -22.53 -13.37 10.36
N THR A 128 -23.46 -13.50 11.32
CA THR A 128 -24.90 -13.57 11.07
C THR A 128 -25.51 -12.24 10.61
N ASP A 129 -24.82 -11.11 10.86
CA ASP A 129 -25.32 -9.75 10.65
C ASP A 129 -24.68 -9.06 9.44
N ILE A 130 -23.83 -9.82 8.71
CA ILE A 130 -23.22 -9.30 7.47
C ILE A 130 -24.32 -9.04 6.44
N THR A 131 -24.43 -7.78 6.01
CA THR A 131 -25.39 -7.41 4.98
C THR A 131 -24.85 -7.66 3.58
N PRO A 132 -25.73 -7.87 2.57
CA PRO A 132 -25.31 -7.93 1.16
C PRO A 132 -24.53 -6.69 0.73
N GLN A 133 -24.87 -5.50 1.23
CA GLN A 133 -24.20 -4.24 0.91
C GLN A 133 -22.77 -4.21 1.46
N GLN A 134 -22.56 -4.66 2.70
CA GLN A 134 -21.22 -4.76 3.27
C GLN A 134 -20.35 -5.76 2.51
N LEU A 135 -20.94 -6.89 2.09
CA LEU A 135 -20.23 -7.90 1.29
C LEU A 135 -19.84 -7.32 -0.07
N ALA A 136 -20.81 -6.70 -0.78
CA ALA A 136 -20.57 -6.08 -2.09
C ALA A 136 -19.49 -4.98 -2.02
N LEU A 137 -19.58 -4.09 -1.04
CA LEU A 137 -18.57 -3.04 -0.81
C LEU A 137 -17.19 -3.63 -0.57
N THR A 138 -17.08 -4.61 0.35
CA THR A 138 -15.78 -5.18 0.72
C THR A 138 -15.12 -5.88 -0.46
N TYR A 139 -15.85 -6.70 -1.19
CA TYR A 139 -15.30 -7.40 -2.36
C TYR A 139 -15.11 -6.47 -3.55
N GLY A 140 -16.01 -5.50 -3.77
CA GLY A 140 -15.88 -4.49 -4.80
C GLY A 140 -14.56 -3.73 -4.69
N VAL A 141 -14.28 -3.19 -3.50
CA VAL A 141 -13.05 -2.41 -3.29
C VAL A 141 -11.82 -3.31 -3.14
N ASN A 142 -11.86 -4.29 -2.21
CA ASN A 142 -10.66 -5.03 -1.81
C ASN A 142 -10.23 -6.10 -2.82
N VAL A 143 -11.14 -6.62 -3.64
CA VAL A 143 -10.86 -7.72 -4.59
C VAL A 143 -11.01 -7.26 -6.03
N ASN A 144 -12.21 -6.78 -6.43
CA ASN A 144 -12.44 -6.38 -7.82
C ASN A 144 -11.53 -5.19 -8.19
N GLY A 145 -11.33 -4.22 -7.29
CA GLY A 145 -10.41 -3.11 -7.50
C GLY A 145 -8.98 -3.56 -7.76
N VAL A 146 -8.50 -4.62 -7.06
CA VAL A 146 -7.19 -5.23 -7.34
C VAL A 146 -7.15 -5.89 -8.71
N VAL A 147 -8.23 -6.56 -9.12
CA VAL A 147 -8.33 -7.17 -10.46
C VAL A 147 -8.30 -6.09 -11.54
N TYR A 148 -9.14 -5.07 -11.44
CA TYR A 148 -9.25 -4.02 -12.46
C TYR A 148 -7.97 -3.20 -12.59
N GLY A 149 -7.39 -2.78 -11.45
CA GLY A 149 -6.10 -2.09 -11.43
C GLY A 149 -4.96 -2.95 -11.98
N GLY A 150 -4.89 -4.23 -11.57
CA GLY A 150 -3.92 -5.19 -12.09
C GLY A 150 -4.04 -5.43 -13.60
N GLN A 151 -5.27 -5.51 -14.12
CA GLN A 151 -5.53 -5.65 -15.56
C GLN A 151 -5.08 -4.42 -16.34
N ALA A 152 -5.40 -3.21 -15.87
CA ALA A 152 -4.97 -1.97 -16.52
C ALA A 152 -3.45 -1.85 -16.54
N ALA A 153 -2.79 -2.09 -15.40
CA ALA A 153 -1.33 -2.11 -15.30
C ALA A 153 -0.70 -3.15 -16.23
N ALA A 154 -1.20 -4.39 -16.22
CA ALA A 154 -0.65 -5.47 -17.03
C ALA A 154 -0.80 -5.22 -18.54
N ARG A 155 -1.96 -4.68 -18.98
CA ARG A 155 -2.14 -4.30 -20.40
C ARG A 155 -1.06 -3.32 -20.85
N HIS A 156 -0.79 -2.29 -20.04
CA HIS A 156 0.26 -1.32 -20.33
C HIS A 156 1.66 -1.94 -20.25
N PHE A 157 2.00 -2.67 -19.18
CA PHE A 157 3.33 -3.25 -18.97
C PHE A 157 3.74 -4.20 -20.09
N ARG A 158 2.82 -4.95 -20.67
CA ARG A 158 3.07 -5.77 -21.88
C ARG A 158 3.59 -4.95 -23.07
N THR A 159 3.13 -3.70 -23.21
CA THR A 159 3.56 -2.84 -24.33
C THR A 159 4.95 -2.24 -24.14
N VAL A 160 5.46 -2.22 -22.89
CA VAL A 160 6.74 -1.59 -22.54
C VAL A 160 7.79 -2.60 -22.03
N GLY A 161 7.47 -3.89 -22.08
CA GLY A 161 8.42 -4.97 -21.76
C GLY A 161 8.55 -5.34 -20.29
N GLY A 162 7.59 -4.96 -19.45
CA GLY A 162 7.54 -5.38 -18.05
C GLY A 162 7.15 -4.29 -17.07
N GLY A 163 7.04 -4.67 -15.79
CA GLY A 163 6.70 -3.75 -14.71
C GLY A 163 6.60 -4.46 -13.35
N ALA A 164 6.23 -3.74 -12.31
CA ALA A 164 6.00 -4.33 -10.98
C ALA A 164 4.66 -3.90 -10.38
N ILE A 165 3.91 -4.88 -9.88
CA ILE A 165 2.63 -4.69 -9.19
C ILE A 165 2.80 -5.14 -7.73
N VAL A 166 2.36 -4.32 -6.78
CA VAL A 166 2.28 -4.69 -5.36
C VAL A 166 0.84 -4.53 -4.87
N ASN A 167 0.29 -5.61 -4.31
CA ASN A 167 -1.05 -5.65 -3.75
C ASN A 167 -1.01 -5.56 -2.23
N MET A 168 -1.90 -4.77 -1.61
CA MET A 168 -2.02 -4.72 -0.16
C MET A 168 -2.97 -5.84 0.33
N SER A 169 -2.38 -6.94 0.80
CA SER A 169 -3.06 -7.99 1.55
C SER A 169 -3.18 -7.61 3.04
N SER A 170 -3.13 -8.55 3.95
CA SER A 170 -3.10 -8.37 5.41
C SER A 170 -2.71 -9.69 6.07
N VAL A 171 -2.22 -9.67 7.29
CA VAL A 171 -2.17 -10.87 8.15
C VAL A 171 -3.55 -11.49 8.37
N ALA A 172 -4.62 -10.71 8.22
CA ALA A 172 -6.00 -11.17 8.22
C ALA A 172 -6.31 -12.21 7.11
N ALA A 173 -5.47 -12.31 6.09
CA ALA A 173 -5.56 -13.34 5.05
C ALA A 173 -5.32 -14.76 5.59
N VAL A 174 -4.58 -14.89 6.70
CA VAL A 174 -4.21 -16.17 7.31
C VAL A 174 -4.66 -16.30 8.77
N ARG A 175 -5.06 -15.20 9.40
CA ARG A 175 -5.54 -15.16 10.79
C ARG A 175 -6.99 -14.71 10.84
N ALA A 176 -7.87 -15.61 11.21
CA ALA A 176 -9.27 -15.26 11.45
C ALA A 176 -9.44 -14.53 12.80
N ARG A 177 -10.33 -13.55 12.81
CA ARG A 177 -10.78 -12.87 14.03
C ARG A 177 -12.28 -12.63 13.96
N PRO A 178 -13.00 -12.65 15.09
CA PRO A 178 -14.43 -12.34 15.13
C PRO A 178 -14.74 -11.00 14.45
N THR A 179 -15.93 -10.88 13.92
CA THR A 179 -16.51 -9.68 13.26
C THR A 179 -15.81 -9.21 11.97
N ARG A 180 -14.88 -9.99 11.43
CA ARG A 180 -14.04 -9.59 10.27
C ARG A 180 -14.12 -10.55 9.10
N ALA A 181 -15.16 -11.36 9.00
CA ALA A 181 -15.22 -12.45 8.01
C ALA A 181 -15.10 -11.94 6.57
N THR A 182 -15.81 -10.86 6.20
CA THR A 182 -15.73 -10.26 4.85
C THR A 182 -14.35 -9.72 4.54
N TYR A 183 -13.74 -9.00 5.48
CA TYR A 183 -12.40 -8.46 5.31
C TYR A 183 -11.34 -9.57 5.21
N ASN A 184 -11.36 -10.52 6.14
CA ASN A 184 -10.39 -11.61 6.17
C ASN A 184 -10.43 -12.42 4.86
N SER A 185 -11.63 -12.79 4.41
CA SER A 185 -11.82 -13.53 3.15
C SER A 185 -11.38 -12.70 1.93
N SER A 186 -11.67 -11.40 1.89
CA SER A 186 -11.20 -10.52 0.82
C SER A 186 -9.67 -10.44 0.75
N LYS A 187 -8.99 -10.34 1.90
CA LYS A 187 -7.52 -10.28 1.95
C LYS A 187 -6.86 -11.63 1.65
N ALA A 188 -7.52 -12.75 1.98
CA ALA A 188 -7.12 -14.09 1.55
C ALA A 188 -7.24 -14.23 0.02
N ALA A 189 -8.33 -13.72 -0.58
CA ALA A 189 -8.50 -13.67 -2.04
C ALA A 189 -7.37 -12.86 -2.70
N VAL A 190 -7.05 -11.65 -2.19
CA VAL A 190 -5.95 -10.82 -2.72
C VAL A 190 -4.60 -11.54 -2.64
N ARG A 191 -4.33 -12.22 -1.52
CA ARG A 191 -3.10 -12.99 -1.35
C ARG A 191 -2.95 -14.07 -2.43
N HIS A 192 -4.01 -14.87 -2.66
CA HIS A 192 -3.97 -15.93 -3.67
C HIS A 192 -4.01 -15.37 -5.10
N LEU A 193 -4.81 -14.33 -5.35
CA LEU A 193 -4.84 -13.62 -6.63
C LEU A 193 -3.45 -13.10 -7.04
N THR A 194 -2.67 -12.59 -6.07
CA THR A 194 -1.28 -12.19 -6.30
C THR A 194 -0.44 -13.33 -6.89
N THR A 195 -0.58 -14.55 -6.36
CA THR A 195 0.12 -15.74 -6.88
C THR A 195 -0.36 -16.09 -8.29
N CYS A 196 -1.66 -16.05 -8.55
CA CYS A 196 -2.22 -16.31 -9.88
C CYS A 196 -1.69 -15.29 -10.91
N MET A 197 -1.77 -13.99 -10.56
CA MET A 197 -1.24 -12.91 -11.41
C MET A 197 0.25 -13.08 -11.70
N ALA A 198 1.05 -13.48 -10.70
CA ALA A 198 2.49 -13.68 -10.87
C ALA A 198 2.81 -14.81 -11.86
N VAL A 199 2.04 -15.91 -11.81
CA VAL A 199 2.19 -17.04 -12.75
C VAL A 199 1.81 -16.64 -14.17
N GLU A 200 0.69 -15.93 -14.34
CA GLU A 200 0.16 -15.56 -15.66
C GLU A 200 0.97 -14.43 -16.31
N LEU A 201 1.48 -13.47 -15.52
CA LEU A 201 2.14 -12.27 -16.03
C LEU A 201 3.67 -12.37 -16.04
N GLY A 202 4.24 -13.40 -15.38
CA GLY A 202 5.68 -13.63 -15.34
C GLY A 202 6.34 -13.74 -16.73
N PRO A 203 5.75 -14.46 -17.71
CA PRO A 203 6.27 -14.49 -19.08
C PRO A 203 6.38 -13.12 -19.76
N ASP A 204 5.58 -12.14 -19.33
CA ASP A 204 5.60 -10.76 -19.83
C ASP A 204 6.59 -9.87 -19.04
N ASN A 205 7.46 -10.46 -18.20
CA ASN A 205 8.39 -9.74 -17.31
C ASN A 205 7.68 -8.80 -16.32
N ILE A 206 6.48 -9.17 -15.87
CA ILE A 206 5.70 -8.42 -14.89
C ILE A 206 5.76 -9.16 -13.56
N ARG A 207 6.35 -8.53 -12.53
CA ARG A 207 6.39 -9.08 -11.18
C ARG A 207 5.15 -8.68 -10.41
N VAL A 208 4.53 -9.62 -9.71
CA VAL A 208 3.37 -9.34 -8.86
C VAL A 208 3.61 -9.92 -7.48
N ASN A 209 3.61 -9.07 -6.47
CA ASN A 209 3.80 -9.47 -5.08
C ASN A 209 2.73 -8.81 -4.20
N SER A 210 2.62 -9.25 -2.95
CA SER A 210 1.79 -8.57 -1.96
C SER A 210 2.54 -8.32 -0.66
N ILE A 211 2.05 -7.36 0.10
CA ILE A 211 2.46 -7.10 1.47
C ILE A 211 1.28 -7.45 2.37
N ALA A 212 1.56 -8.07 3.50
CA ALA A 212 0.58 -8.43 4.51
C ALA A 212 0.88 -7.68 5.83
N PRO A 213 0.40 -6.42 5.98
CA PRO A 213 0.59 -5.68 7.22
C PRO A 213 -0.14 -6.34 8.38
N GLY A 214 0.46 -6.26 9.58
CA GLY A 214 -0.16 -6.59 10.85
C GLY A 214 -0.88 -5.39 11.46
N TYR A 215 -0.67 -5.18 12.76
CA TYR A 215 -1.10 -3.96 13.43
C TYR A 215 -0.13 -2.82 13.11
N ILE A 216 -0.57 -1.93 12.23
CA ILE A 216 0.19 -0.75 11.81
C ILE A 216 -0.51 0.50 12.32
N ASP A 217 0.23 1.50 12.78
CA ASP A 217 -0.26 2.76 13.29
C ASP A 217 -0.86 3.62 12.16
N THR A 218 -2.15 3.47 11.93
CA THR A 218 -2.92 4.19 10.91
C THR A 218 -4.29 4.59 11.48
N GLU A 219 -5.02 5.40 10.73
CA GLU A 219 -6.41 5.74 11.07
C GLU A 219 -7.31 4.49 11.21
N MET A 220 -7.10 3.48 10.36
CA MET A 220 -7.86 2.22 10.41
C MET A 220 -7.68 1.45 11.72
N THR A 221 -6.57 1.67 12.41
CA THR A 221 -6.21 1.01 13.68
C THR A 221 -6.29 1.94 14.89
N ARG A 222 -6.81 3.17 14.72
CA ARG A 222 -6.95 4.19 15.80
C ARG A 222 -7.61 3.62 17.04
N TRP A 223 -8.67 2.81 16.88
CA TRP A 223 -9.40 2.16 17.97
C TRP A 223 -8.52 1.33 18.91
N ILE A 224 -7.37 0.81 18.43
CA ILE A 224 -6.41 0.08 19.27
C ILE A 224 -5.67 1.05 20.20
N ARG A 225 -5.34 2.26 19.70
CA ARG A 225 -4.61 3.27 20.49
C ARG A 225 -5.50 3.97 21.51
N GLU A 226 -6.79 4.05 21.22
CA GLU A 226 -7.78 4.71 22.09
C GLU A 226 -8.26 3.80 23.24
N ASP A 227 -7.99 2.51 23.19
CA ASP A 227 -8.31 1.51 24.23
C ASP A 227 -7.06 0.76 24.68
N GLN A 228 -6.53 1.09 25.88
CA GLN A 228 -5.35 0.42 26.42
C GLN A 228 -5.53 -1.09 26.54
N ALA A 229 -6.72 -1.57 26.92
CA ALA A 229 -6.98 -3.01 27.01
C ALA A 229 -6.99 -3.68 25.62
N ALA A 230 -7.43 -2.97 24.56
CA ALA A 230 -7.32 -3.46 23.19
C ALA A 230 -5.84 -3.48 22.74
N MET A 231 -5.07 -2.46 23.11
CA MET A 231 -3.63 -2.40 22.86
C MET A 231 -2.92 -3.59 23.51
N ASP A 232 -3.13 -3.81 24.79
CA ASP A 232 -2.47 -4.89 25.54
C ASP A 232 -2.82 -6.27 24.91
N ARG A 233 -4.10 -6.49 24.60
CA ARG A 233 -4.53 -7.71 23.87
C ARG A 233 -3.89 -7.85 22.50
N ALA A 234 -3.75 -6.77 21.75
CA ALA A 234 -3.09 -6.80 20.44
C ALA A 234 -1.62 -7.19 20.60
N LEU A 235 -0.91 -6.53 21.52
CA LEU A 235 0.52 -6.72 21.74
C LEU A 235 0.86 -8.11 22.28
N THR A 236 -0.04 -8.81 23.01
CA THR A 236 0.21 -10.20 23.39
C THR A 236 0.36 -11.12 22.19
N THR A 237 -0.25 -10.76 21.06
CA THR A 237 -0.22 -11.52 19.79
C THR A 237 0.82 -11.02 18.79
N VAL A 238 1.68 -10.09 19.18
CA VAL A 238 2.77 -9.57 18.35
C VAL A 238 4.11 -9.91 19.03
N PRO A 239 4.92 -10.82 18.51
CA PRO A 239 6.22 -11.19 19.09
C PRO A 239 7.13 -9.98 19.37
N LEU A 240 7.18 -8.99 18.46
CA LEU A 240 7.98 -7.78 18.67
C LEU A 240 7.38 -6.78 19.69
N ARG A 241 6.21 -7.09 20.30
CA ARG A 241 5.59 -6.34 21.41
C ARG A 241 5.34 -4.86 21.13
N ARG A 242 5.17 -4.48 19.89
CA ARG A 242 4.82 -3.11 19.48
C ARG A 242 3.93 -3.11 18.23
N ILE A 243 3.26 -2.00 18.01
CA ILE A 243 2.61 -1.71 16.74
C ILE A 243 3.69 -1.29 15.73
N GLY A 244 3.51 -1.68 14.46
CA GLY A 244 4.38 -1.28 13.37
C GLY A 244 4.09 0.16 12.91
N ALA A 245 5.12 0.85 12.43
CA ALA A 245 4.94 2.15 11.78
C ALA A 245 4.62 1.98 10.28
N PRO A 246 3.85 2.90 9.65
CA PRO A 246 3.59 2.89 8.22
C PRO A 246 4.86 2.84 7.37
N MET A 247 5.96 3.46 7.83
CA MET A 247 7.27 3.42 7.17
C MET A 247 7.87 2.01 7.10
N GLU A 248 7.54 1.11 8.02
CA GLU A 248 8.01 -0.28 7.95
C GLU A 248 7.31 -1.04 6.82
N VAL A 249 6.04 -0.70 6.54
CA VAL A 249 5.33 -1.21 5.36
C VAL A 249 5.89 -0.61 4.08
N PHE A 250 6.20 0.70 4.10
CA PHE A 250 6.84 1.38 2.98
C PHE A 250 8.20 0.76 2.63
N ALA A 251 9.01 0.38 3.61
CA ALA A 251 10.30 -0.27 3.37
C ALA A 251 10.15 -1.56 2.55
N ALA A 252 9.16 -2.40 2.89
CA ALA A 252 8.85 -3.61 2.13
C ALA A 252 8.32 -3.28 0.72
N LEU A 253 7.46 -2.26 0.60
CA LEU A 253 6.95 -1.78 -0.68
C LEU A 253 8.09 -1.33 -1.59
N TYR A 254 8.97 -0.47 -1.08
CA TYR A 254 10.09 0.10 -1.82
C TYR A 254 11.05 -0.98 -2.33
N PHE A 255 11.33 -1.98 -1.49
CA PHE A 255 12.11 -3.16 -1.88
C PHE A 255 11.41 -3.94 -3.00
N LEU A 256 10.12 -4.26 -2.87
CA LEU A 256 9.40 -5.06 -3.87
C LEU A 256 9.24 -4.34 -5.22
N LEU A 257 9.17 -3.02 -5.22
CA LEU A 257 9.11 -2.21 -6.43
C LEU A 257 10.47 -2.11 -7.13
N SER A 258 11.59 -2.25 -6.41
CA SER A 258 12.95 -2.09 -6.92
C SER A 258 13.47 -3.31 -7.70
N ASP A 259 14.56 -3.12 -8.44
CA ASP A 259 15.26 -4.19 -9.14
C ASP A 259 15.97 -5.16 -8.18
N SER A 260 16.16 -4.78 -6.91
CA SER A 260 16.62 -5.70 -5.86
C SER A 260 15.67 -6.89 -5.66
N ALA A 261 14.39 -6.74 -6.03
CA ALA A 261 13.39 -7.81 -6.02
C ALA A 261 13.17 -8.45 -7.42
N ARG A 262 14.07 -8.30 -8.38
CA ARG A 262 13.87 -8.74 -9.78
C ARG A 262 13.61 -10.24 -9.95
N TYR A 263 13.98 -11.07 -8.99
CA TYR A 263 13.71 -12.53 -8.99
C TYR A 263 12.66 -12.94 -7.97
N ILE A 264 11.87 -11.96 -7.47
CA ILE A 264 10.80 -12.17 -6.48
C ILE A 264 9.45 -11.85 -7.14
N THR A 265 8.59 -12.87 -7.26
CA THR A 265 7.21 -12.75 -7.74
C THR A 265 6.34 -13.81 -7.11
N GLY A 266 5.04 -13.52 -6.89
CA GLY A 266 4.05 -14.41 -6.31
C GLY A 266 4.10 -14.53 -4.79
N VAL A 267 4.96 -13.77 -4.10
CA VAL A 267 5.08 -13.83 -2.63
C VAL A 267 4.17 -12.84 -1.93
N SER A 268 3.82 -13.16 -0.68
CA SER A 268 3.18 -12.24 0.26
C SER A 268 4.13 -12.02 1.44
N ILE A 269 4.69 -10.82 1.55
CA ILE A 269 5.63 -10.47 2.63
C ILE A 269 4.85 -9.97 3.85
N PRO A 270 4.92 -10.65 5.00
CA PRO A 270 4.33 -10.14 6.23
C PRO A 270 5.17 -8.99 6.81
N VAL A 271 4.51 -7.89 7.17
CA VAL A 271 5.09 -6.77 7.92
C VAL A 271 4.23 -6.62 9.18
N ASP A 272 4.47 -7.50 10.17
CA ASP A 272 3.50 -7.77 11.21
C ASP A 272 4.10 -8.03 12.60
N GLY A 273 5.39 -7.85 12.75
CA GLY A 273 6.09 -8.12 14.00
C GLY A 273 6.03 -9.59 14.44
N GLY A 274 5.78 -10.53 13.50
CA GLY A 274 5.66 -11.97 13.74
C GLY A 274 4.25 -12.43 14.09
N SER A 275 3.25 -11.55 14.05
CA SER A 275 1.90 -11.83 14.56
C SER A 275 1.15 -12.93 13.80
N GLN A 276 1.51 -13.24 12.56
CA GLN A 276 0.86 -14.31 11.80
C GLN A 276 1.15 -15.73 12.35
N HIS A 277 2.16 -15.88 13.19
CA HIS A 277 2.62 -17.17 13.68
C HIS A 277 2.18 -17.48 15.13
N VAL A 278 1.40 -16.58 15.77
CA VAL A 278 0.99 -16.68 17.20
C VAL A 278 -0.53 -16.76 17.35
#